data_5f4958ee2b94a305310e32c353728f11
#
_entry.id   5f4958ee2b94a305310e32c353728f11
#
_cell.length_a   1.000
_cell.length_b   1.000
_cell.length_c   1.000
_cell.angle_alpha   90.00
_cell.angle_beta   90.00
_cell.angle_gamma   90.00
#
_symmetry.space_group_name_H-M   'P 1'
#
loop_
_entity.id
_entity.type
_entity.pdbx_description
1 polymer ?
#
loop_
_entity_poly.entity_id
_entity_poly.type
_entity_poly.pdbx_seq_one_letter_code
_entity_poly.pdbx_strand_id
1 'polypeptide(L)'
;MMNNRQLADTFTLIANLLEIKGEIIYKTLAYRKASESLMGLGRQASDYWKEGKLEDIPGVGKAISEKIDELLNTGKLEFLEKLKKEVPEELASWLAVPGLGPKKIAMIWKTLGITALSDLETAAKEGKLRDLPGMGAKSESAILEGIASLSRRSGRIPLGRAYPLAQE
;
A
#
# COMPACT_ATOMS: atom_id res chain seq x y z
N MET A 1 -18.40 -5.43 -10.74
CA MET A 1 -17.55 -4.38 -11.33
C MET A 1 -16.93 -3.52 -10.22
N MET A 2 -15.69 -3.11 -10.40
CA MET A 2 -15.01 -2.32 -9.37
C MET A 2 -15.63 -0.94 -9.17
N ASN A 3 -15.81 -0.56 -7.90
CA ASN A 3 -16.30 0.78 -7.56
C ASN A 3 -15.12 1.76 -7.42
N ASN A 4 -15.44 3.04 -7.21
CA ASN A 4 -14.41 4.08 -7.10
C ASN A 4 -13.40 3.80 -5.99
N ARG A 5 -13.86 3.30 -4.85
CA ARG A 5 -12.97 3.00 -3.73
C ARG A 5 -11.99 1.88 -4.08
N GLN A 6 -12.47 0.84 -4.72
CA GLN A 6 -11.61 -0.29 -5.12
C GLN A 6 -10.56 0.16 -6.13
N LEU A 7 -10.96 0.99 -7.08
CA LEU A 7 -10.02 1.57 -8.06
C LEU A 7 -9.00 2.46 -7.36
N ALA A 8 -9.47 3.32 -6.44
CA ALA A 8 -8.59 4.22 -5.69
C ALA A 8 -7.59 3.43 -4.86
N ASP A 9 -8.03 2.39 -4.18
CA ASP A 9 -7.17 1.54 -3.36
C ASP A 9 -6.10 0.86 -4.22
N THR A 10 -6.46 0.43 -5.42
CA THR A 10 -5.53 -0.18 -6.37
C THR A 10 -4.43 0.81 -6.75
N PHE A 11 -4.79 2.04 -7.07
CA PHE A 11 -3.81 3.06 -7.44
C PHE A 11 -2.95 3.51 -6.25
N THR A 12 -3.52 3.54 -5.05
CA THR A 12 -2.75 3.81 -3.83
C THR A 12 -1.70 2.72 -3.61
N LEU A 13 -2.09 1.46 -3.79
CA LEU A 13 -1.15 0.34 -3.66
C LEU A 13 -0.03 0.45 -4.68
N ILE A 14 -0.35 0.77 -5.93
CA ILE A 14 0.66 0.97 -6.97
C ILE A 14 1.65 2.06 -6.56
N ALA A 15 1.14 3.20 -6.08
CA ALA A 15 1.98 4.31 -5.65
C ALA A 15 2.91 3.89 -4.50
N ASN A 16 2.37 3.16 -3.53
CA ASN A 16 3.14 2.70 -2.38
C ASN A 16 4.26 1.75 -2.81
N LEU A 17 3.96 0.79 -3.67
CA LEU A 17 4.96 -0.17 -4.15
C LEU A 17 6.03 0.51 -5.00
N LEU A 18 5.64 1.49 -5.81
CA LEU A 18 6.60 2.26 -6.61
C LEU A 18 7.56 3.06 -5.73
N GLU A 19 7.05 3.65 -4.63
CA GLU A 19 7.92 4.37 -3.70
C GLU A 19 8.89 3.43 -2.99
N ILE A 20 8.42 2.26 -2.58
CA ILE A 20 9.28 1.25 -1.95
C ILE A 20 10.34 0.76 -2.93
N LYS A 21 9.95 0.60 -4.20
CA LYS A 21 10.87 0.21 -5.26
C LYS A 21 11.94 1.28 -5.52
N GLY A 22 11.63 2.56 -5.23
CA GLY A 22 12.54 3.67 -5.44
C GLY A 22 12.33 4.41 -6.76
N GLU A 23 11.13 4.32 -7.33
CA GLU A 23 10.81 5.02 -8.57
C GLU A 23 10.76 6.53 -8.39
N ILE A 24 10.83 7.23 -9.52
CA ILE A 24 10.80 8.70 -9.54
C ILE A 24 9.49 9.20 -8.96
N ILE A 25 9.59 10.25 -8.14
CA ILE A 25 8.47 10.74 -7.35
C ILE A 25 7.25 11.16 -8.18
N TYR A 26 7.45 11.78 -9.35
CA TYR A 26 6.31 12.24 -10.14
C TYR A 26 5.47 11.08 -10.70
N LYS A 27 6.06 9.89 -10.87
CA LYS A 27 5.30 8.70 -11.26
C LYS A 27 4.33 8.29 -10.16
N THR A 28 4.82 8.29 -8.92
CA THR A 28 3.97 7.94 -7.79
C THR A 28 2.89 8.99 -7.58
N LEU A 29 3.21 10.27 -7.81
CA LEU A 29 2.25 11.36 -7.67
C LEU A 29 1.08 11.22 -8.65
N ALA A 30 1.33 10.76 -9.87
CA ALA A 30 0.27 10.54 -10.85
C ALA A 30 -0.75 9.52 -10.35
N TYR A 31 -0.27 8.43 -9.74
CA TYR A 31 -1.15 7.40 -9.20
C TYR A 31 -1.89 7.89 -7.95
N ARG A 32 -1.22 8.68 -7.10
CA ARG A 32 -1.87 9.25 -5.91
C ARG A 32 -2.96 10.25 -6.29
N LYS A 33 -2.73 11.06 -7.31
CA LYS A 33 -3.74 12.00 -7.82
C LYS A 33 -4.94 11.25 -8.38
N ALA A 34 -4.70 10.18 -9.12
CA ALA A 34 -5.78 9.35 -9.66
C ALA A 34 -6.62 8.76 -8.52
N SER A 35 -5.95 8.25 -7.49
CA SER A 35 -6.63 7.71 -6.32
C SER A 35 -7.51 8.75 -5.63
N GLU A 36 -6.97 9.95 -5.39
CA GLU A 36 -7.71 11.04 -4.75
C GLU A 36 -8.92 11.45 -5.59
N SER A 37 -8.73 11.57 -6.91
CA SER A 37 -9.82 11.95 -7.81
C SER A 37 -10.94 10.93 -7.79
N LEU A 38 -10.59 9.65 -7.79
CA LEU A 38 -11.57 8.57 -7.74
C LEU A 38 -12.37 8.59 -6.44
N MET A 39 -11.68 8.86 -5.32
CA MET A 39 -12.36 8.94 -4.02
C MET A 39 -13.30 10.13 -3.91
N GLY A 40 -12.98 11.25 -4.58
CA GLY A 40 -13.79 12.45 -4.57
C GLY A 40 -14.81 12.55 -5.67
N LEU A 41 -14.89 11.53 -6.53
CA LEU A 41 -15.77 11.58 -7.71
C LEU A 41 -17.23 11.44 -7.32
N GLY A 42 -18.08 12.28 -7.90
CA GLY A 42 -19.52 12.25 -7.62
C GLY A 42 -20.30 11.14 -8.31
N ARG A 43 -19.69 10.51 -9.30
CA ARG A 43 -20.25 9.38 -10.06
C ARG A 43 -19.28 8.22 -9.99
N GLN A 44 -19.75 7.03 -10.36
CA GLN A 44 -18.85 5.89 -10.48
C GLN A 44 -17.96 6.05 -11.71
N ALA A 45 -16.70 5.69 -11.58
CA ALA A 45 -15.75 5.72 -12.72
C ALA A 45 -16.26 4.81 -13.85
N SER A 46 -16.93 3.72 -13.50
CA SER A 46 -17.53 2.81 -14.47
C SER A 46 -18.55 3.51 -15.40
N ASP A 47 -19.22 4.55 -14.90
CA ASP A 47 -20.15 5.34 -15.73
C ASP A 47 -19.38 6.12 -16.81
N TYR A 48 -18.27 6.76 -16.42
CA TYR A 48 -17.39 7.44 -17.37
C TYR A 48 -16.82 6.46 -18.38
N TRP A 49 -16.47 5.27 -17.91
CA TRP A 49 -15.92 4.22 -18.76
C TRP A 49 -16.93 3.77 -19.83
N LYS A 50 -18.19 3.56 -19.44
CA LYS A 50 -19.24 3.17 -20.37
C LYS A 50 -19.48 4.22 -21.44
N GLU A 51 -19.27 5.49 -21.09
CA GLU A 51 -19.44 6.62 -21.99
C GLU A 51 -18.20 6.92 -22.83
N GLY A 52 -17.10 6.20 -22.57
CA GLY A 52 -15.82 6.45 -23.24
C GLY A 52 -15.16 7.74 -22.81
N LYS A 53 -15.42 8.18 -21.58
CA LYS A 53 -15.00 9.49 -21.06
C LYS A 53 -14.11 9.43 -19.83
N LEU A 54 -13.33 8.36 -19.68
CA LEU A 54 -12.45 8.23 -18.51
C LEU A 54 -11.49 9.39 -18.36
N GLU A 55 -11.00 9.95 -19.46
CA GLU A 55 -10.06 11.08 -19.41
C GLU A 55 -10.72 12.39 -18.96
N ASP A 56 -12.04 12.43 -18.86
CA ASP A 56 -12.75 13.58 -18.30
C ASP A 56 -12.65 13.62 -16.77
N ILE A 57 -12.26 12.52 -16.16
CA ILE A 57 -12.03 12.47 -14.71
C ILE A 57 -10.77 13.30 -14.39
N PRO A 58 -10.85 14.27 -13.47
CA PRO A 58 -9.69 15.08 -13.10
C PRO A 58 -8.52 14.19 -12.64
N GLY A 59 -7.32 14.49 -13.12
CA GLY A 59 -6.13 13.72 -12.74
C GLY A 59 -5.97 12.40 -13.48
N VAL A 60 -6.88 12.08 -14.39
CA VAL A 60 -6.80 10.84 -15.17
C VAL A 60 -6.42 11.18 -16.60
N GLY A 61 -5.16 10.87 -16.97
CA GLY A 61 -4.68 11.02 -18.32
C GLY A 61 -4.82 9.70 -19.07
N LYS A 62 -4.25 9.66 -20.29
CA LYS A 62 -4.36 8.48 -21.15
C LYS A 62 -3.84 7.20 -20.46
N ALA A 63 -2.66 7.26 -19.86
CA ALA A 63 -2.06 6.08 -19.22
C ALA A 63 -2.91 5.54 -18.08
N ILE A 64 -3.45 6.43 -17.26
CA ILE A 64 -4.31 6.04 -16.13
C ILE A 64 -5.64 5.52 -16.65
N SER A 65 -6.21 6.16 -17.68
CA SER A 65 -7.48 5.71 -18.24
C SER A 65 -7.38 4.29 -18.81
N GLU A 66 -6.27 3.96 -19.44
CA GLU A 66 -6.02 2.61 -19.95
C GLU A 66 -5.99 1.58 -18.81
N LYS A 67 -5.39 1.95 -17.68
CA LYS A 67 -5.34 1.07 -16.51
C LYS A 67 -6.72 0.89 -15.87
N ILE A 68 -7.51 1.94 -15.79
CA ILE A 68 -8.89 1.85 -15.30
C ILE A 68 -9.70 0.94 -16.22
N ASP A 69 -9.53 1.10 -17.54
CA ASP A 69 -10.21 0.27 -18.54
C ASP A 69 -9.87 -1.21 -18.31
N GLU A 70 -8.61 -1.52 -18.15
CA GLU A 70 -8.18 -2.91 -17.90
C GLU A 70 -8.80 -3.46 -16.61
N LEU A 71 -8.78 -2.68 -15.53
CA LEU A 71 -9.36 -3.09 -14.24
C LEU A 71 -10.86 -3.34 -14.35
N LEU A 72 -11.58 -2.47 -15.07
CA LEU A 72 -13.02 -2.61 -15.22
C LEU A 72 -13.38 -3.77 -16.14
N ASN A 73 -12.54 -4.08 -17.12
CA ASN A 73 -12.76 -5.19 -18.03
C ASN A 73 -12.41 -6.55 -17.40
N THR A 74 -11.33 -6.64 -16.66
CA THR A 74 -10.78 -7.92 -16.21
C THR A 74 -10.75 -8.10 -14.69
N GLY A 75 -10.84 -7.02 -13.95
CA GLY A 75 -10.69 -7.05 -12.49
C GLY A 75 -9.25 -7.14 -12.04
N LYS A 76 -8.30 -7.16 -12.97
CA LYS A 76 -6.86 -7.26 -12.70
C LYS A 76 -6.09 -6.24 -13.52
N LEU A 77 -4.90 -5.91 -13.05
CA LEU A 77 -4.02 -4.99 -13.77
C LEU A 77 -2.65 -5.67 -13.91
N GLU A 78 -2.25 -5.92 -15.13
CA GLU A 78 -0.98 -6.59 -15.41
C GLU A 78 0.21 -5.84 -14.84
N PHE A 79 0.19 -4.51 -14.96
CA PHE A 79 1.24 -3.66 -14.40
C PHE A 79 1.42 -3.91 -12.90
N LEU A 80 0.32 -4.00 -12.17
CA LEU A 80 0.35 -4.25 -10.72
C LEU A 80 0.86 -5.66 -10.43
N GLU A 81 0.45 -6.65 -11.21
CA GLU A 81 0.92 -8.02 -11.01
C GLU A 81 2.43 -8.14 -11.20
N LYS A 82 2.98 -7.44 -12.18
CA LYS A 82 4.42 -7.38 -12.39
C LYS A 82 5.11 -6.67 -11.22
N LEU A 83 4.53 -5.58 -10.76
CA LEU A 83 5.08 -4.80 -9.66
C LEU A 83 5.13 -5.63 -8.37
N LYS A 84 4.10 -6.44 -8.11
CA LYS A 84 4.06 -7.33 -6.95
C LYS A 84 5.16 -8.39 -6.98
N LYS A 85 5.63 -8.75 -8.17
CA LYS A 85 6.75 -9.68 -8.31
C LYS A 85 8.08 -9.02 -7.99
N GLU A 86 8.18 -7.72 -8.25
CA GLU A 86 9.41 -6.95 -7.98
C GLU A 86 9.46 -6.48 -6.53
N VAL A 87 8.33 -6.12 -5.96
CA VAL A 87 8.21 -5.61 -4.58
C VAL A 87 7.11 -6.38 -3.87
N PRO A 88 7.42 -7.15 -2.83
CA PRO A 88 6.38 -7.89 -2.09
C PRO A 88 5.25 -6.98 -1.63
N GLU A 89 4.02 -7.36 -1.96
CA GLU A 89 2.84 -6.59 -1.59
C GLU A 89 2.71 -6.39 -0.08
N GLU A 90 3.18 -7.35 0.69
CA GLU A 90 3.16 -7.30 2.15
C GLU A 90 3.86 -6.06 2.71
N LEU A 91 4.88 -5.58 2.00
CA LEU A 91 5.61 -4.38 2.43
C LEU A 91 4.75 -3.14 2.45
N ALA A 92 3.73 -3.07 1.61
CA ALA A 92 2.81 -1.93 1.60
C ALA A 92 2.04 -1.83 2.92
N SER A 93 1.78 -2.96 3.59
CA SER A 93 1.08 -2.96 4.87
C SER A 93 1.93 -2.34 5.98
N TRP A 94 3.26 -2.35 5.83
CA TRP A 94 4.15 -1.75 6.82
C TRP A 94 3.99 -0.23 6.90
N LEU A 95 3.43 0.38 5.86
CA LEU A 95 3.19 1.83 5.85
C LEU A 95 2.17 2.25 6.91
N ALA A 96 1.37 1.31 7.41
CA ALA A 96 0.44 1.57 8.50
C ALA A 96 1.15 1.71 9.84
N VAL A 97 2.41 1.28 9.92
CA VAL A 97 3.21 1.40 11.15
C VAL A 97 3.75 2.83 11.26
N PRO A 98 3.40 3.57 12.34
CA PRO A 98 3.93 4.91 12.53
C PRO A 98 5.46 4.91 12.55
N GLY A 99 6.06 5.85 11.83
CA GLY A 99 7.51 5.96 11.74
C GLY A 99 8.14 5.19 10.59
N LEU A 100 7.38 4.36 9.87
CA LEU A 100 7.87 3.65 8.71
C LEU A 100 7.41 4.33 7.42
N GLY A 101 8.37 4.85 6.67
CA GLY A 101 8.10 5.37 5.34
C GLY A 101 8.67 4.44 4.28
N PRO A 102 8.38 4.69 3.00
CA PRO A 102 8.83 3.83 1.91
C PRO A 102 10.34 3.59 1.88
N LYS A 103 11.14 4.60 2.18
CA LYS A 103 12.60 4.49 2.18
C LYS A 103 13.10 3.54 3.25
N LYS A 104 12.56 3.65 4.46
CA LYS A 104 12.95 2.77 5.58
C LYS A 104 12.51 1.34 5.30
N ILE A 105 11.31 1.16 4.76
CA ILE A 105 10.78 -0.15 4.39
C ILE A 105 11.71 -0.82 3.37
N ALA A 106 12.08 -0.08 2.32
CA ALA A 106 12.96 -0.59 1.28
C ALA A 106 14.33 -0.99 1.86
N MET A 107 14.88 -0.16 2.73
CA MET A 107 16.17 -0.44 3.35
C MET A 107 16.13 -1.71 4.20
N ILE A 108 15.10 -1.84 5.03
CA ILE A 108 14.93 -3.01 5.90
C ILE A 108 14.77 -4.28 5.03
N TRP A 109 13.91 -4.21 4.05
CA TRP A 109 13.66 -5.32 3.13
C TRP A 109 14.94 -5.78 2.42
N LYS A 110 15.66 -4.83 1.83
CA LYS A 110 16.87 -5.14 1.05
C LYS A 110 18.03 -5.60 1.93
N THR A 111 18.12 -5.06 3.12
CA THR A 111 19.24 -5.38 4.02
C THR A 111 19.01 -6.68 4.80
N LEU A 112 17.81 -6.85 5.35
CA LEU A 112 17.49 -8.00 6.21
C LEU A 112 16.75 -9.13 5.49
N GLY A 113 16.23 -8.84 4.29
CA GLY A 113 15.54 -9.85 3.49
C GLY A 113 14.19 -10.28 4.04
N ILE A 114 13.59 -9.48 4.91
CA ILE A 114 12.32 -9.82 5.56
C ILE A 114 11.16 -9.09 4.87
N THR A 115 10.00 -9.75 4.82
CA THR A 115 8.80 -9.20 4.19
C THR A 115 7.58 -9.23 5.10
N ALA A 116 7.56 -10.12 6.09
CA ALA A 116 6.43 -10.24 7.01
C ALA A 116 6.57 -9.26 8.18
N LEU A 117 5.44 -8.70 8.61
CA LEU A 117 5.41 -7.77 9.73
C LEU A 117 5.89 -8.44 11.04
N SER A 118 5.58 -9.72 11.21
CA SER A 118 6.06 -10.48 12.37
C SER A 118 7.58 -10.60 12.41
N ASP A 119 8.20 -10.75 11.25
CA ASP A 119 9.66 -10.80 11.15
C ASP A 119 10.27 -9.44 11.45
N LEU A 120 9.60 -8.36 11.04
CA LEU A 120 10.02 -7.01 11.36
C LEU A 120 9.99 -6.79 12.87
N GLU A 121 8.93 -7.24 13.52
CA GLU A 121 8.79 -7.12 14.97
C GLU A 121 9.93 -7.86 15.67
N THR A 122 10.21 -9.08 15.24
CA THR A 122 11.31 -9.89 15.81
C THR A 122 12.65 -9.20 15.64
N ALA A 123 12.90 -8.67 14.43
CA ALA A 123 14.16 -7.96 14.14
C ALA A 123 14.31 -6.73 15.05
N ALA A 124 13.23 -6.00 15.27
CA ALA A 124 13.23 -4.83 16.13
C ALA A 124 13.50 -5.22 17.60
N LYS A 125 12.93 -6.31 18.06
CA LYS A 125 13.14 -6.80 19.42
C LYS A 125 14.58 -7.27 19.64
N GLU A 126 15.20 -7.80 18.59
CA GLU A 126 16.58 -8.29 18.64
C GLU A 126 17.63 -7.19 18.45
N GLY A 127 17.17 -5.96 18.21
CA GLY A 127 18.08 -4.83 18.04
C GLY A 127 18.73 -4.74 16.67
N LYS A 128 18.21 -5.46 15.69
CA LYS A 128 18.77 -5.47 14.33
C LYS A 128 18.50 -4.21 13.53
N LEU A 129 17.41 -3.50 13.86
CA LEU A 129 17.06 -2.28 13.14
C LEU A 129 17.96 -1.11 13.47
N ARG A 130 18.43 -1.02 14.70
CA ARG A 130 19.28 0.09 15.15
C ARG A 130 20.62 0.16 14.43
N ASP A 131 21.06 -0.95 13.84
CA ASP A 131 22.33 -1.01 13.11
C ASP A 131 22.21 -0.54 11.66
N LEU A 132 20.99 -0.29 11.19
CA LEU A 132 20.79 0.16 9.82
C LEU A 132 21.07 1.65 9.66
N PRO A 133 21.57 2.09 8.48
CA PRO A 133 21.83 3.52 8.24
C PRO A 133 20.59 4.37 8.46
N GLY A 134 20.74 5.48 9.16
CA GLY A 134 19.63 6.38 9.47
C GLY A 134 18.69 5.87 10.55
N MET A 135 18.95 4.72 11.12
CA MET A 135 18.15 4.14 12.19
C MET A 135 18.94 4.16 13.50
N GLY A 136 18.24 4.19 14.61
CA GLY A 136 18.85 4.14 15.92
C GLY A 136 17.91 3.48 16.90
N ALA A 137 18.29 3.42 18.17
CA ALA A 137 17.45 2.83 19.21
C ALA A 137 16.09 3.49 19.31
N LYS A 138 16.03 4.80 19.12
CA LYS A 138 14.79 5.59 19.14
C LYS A 138 13.84 5.19 18.01
N SER A 139 14.38 5.06 16.79
CA SER A 139 13.59 4.64 15.63
C SER A 139 13.07 3.23 15.80
N GLU A 140 13.92 2.35 16.31
CA GLU A 140 13.57 0.96 16.58
C GLU A 140 12.44 0.85 17.60
N SER A 141 12.52 1.62 18.69
CA SER A 141 11.47 1.66 19.72
C SER A 141 10.16 2.18 19.15
N ALA A 142 10.23 3.24 18.33
CA ALA A 142 9.02 3.82 17.71
C ALA A 142 8.36 2.80 16.79
N ILE A 143 9.13 2.03 16.05
CA ILE A 143 8.60 0.99 15.16
C ILE A 143 7.93 -0.12 15.98
N LEU A 144 8.56 -0.55 17.07
CA LEU A 144 7.97 -1.55 17.96
C LEU A 144 6.64 -1.09 18.54
N GLU A 145 6.58 0.16 19.00
CA GLU A 145 5.35 0.74 19.53
C GLU A 145 4.27 0.82 18.44
N GLY A 146 4.67 1.20 17.22
CA GLY A 146 3.77 1.26 16.08
C GLY A 146 3.18 -0.10 15.74
N ILE A 147 4.00 -1.14 15.74
CA ILE A 147 3.55 -2.51 15.47
C ILE A 147 2.59 -2.97 16.57
N ALA A 148 2.92 -2.71 17.82
CA ALA A 148 2.07 -3.07 18.94
C ALA A 148 0.72 -2.37 18.88
N SER A 149 0.72 -1.09 18.51
CA SER A 149 -0.50 -0.30 18.35
C SER A 149 -1.39 -0.87 17.24
N LEU A 150 -0.78 -1.24 16.12
CA LEU A 150 -1.49 -1.83 14.98
C LEU A 150 -2.10 -3.18 15.37
N SER A 151 -1.34 -3.99 16.09
CA SER A 151 -1.81 -5.30 16.57
C SER A 151 -3.00 -5.15 17.51
N ARG A 152 -2.96 -4.17 18.42
CA ARG A 152 -4.07 -3.90 19.34
C ARG A 152 -5.34 -3.50 18.60
N ARG A 153 -5.22 -2.70 17.54
CA ARG A 153 -6.36 -2.29 16.72
C ARG A 153 -6.95 -3.49 15.99
N SER A 154 -6.11 -4.35 15.47
CA SER A 154 -6.56 -5.57 14.79
C SER A 154 -7.28 -6.51 15.77
N GLY A 155 -6.80 -6.60 17.00
CA GLY A 155 -7.41 -7.46 18.01
C GLY A 155 -8.79 -7.04 18.47
N ARG A 156 -9.21 -5.83 18.16
CA ARG A 156 -10.54 -5.31 18.53
C ARG A 156 -11.62 -5.68 17.52
N ILE A 157 -11.21 -6.14 16.39
CA ILE A 157 -12.15 -6.51 15.34
C ILE A 157 -12.41 -8.00 15.50
N PRO A 158 -13.26 -8.46 16.16
CA PRO A 158 -13.41 -9.89 16.41
C PRO A 158 -14.65 -10.52 15.88
N LEU A 159 -14.15 -10.06 16.49
CA LEU A 159 -14.53 -10.78 16.34
C LEU A 159 -14.58 -11.51 15.95
N GLY A 160 -14.19 -11.33 16.16
CA GLY A 160 -14.27 -12.08 15.62
C GLY A 160 -13.52 -12.62 15.52
N ARG A 161 -13.33 -12.65 16.05
CA ARG A 161 -12.94 -13.25 15.83
C ARG A 161 -12.46 -13.76 16.00
N ALA A 162 -12.15 -13.64 16.34
CA ALA A 162 -12.04 -14.17 16.40
C ALA A 162 -11.56 -14.52 16.62
N TYR A 163 -11.29 -14.86 17.50
CA TYR A 163 -11.36 -15.42 17.69
C TYR A 163 -11.24 -15.76 17.78
N PRO A 164 -10.90 -15.43 17.72
CA PRO A 164 -11.17 -15.90 17.86
C PRO A 164 -11.14 -16.19 18.00
N LEU A 165 -10.75 -16.33 18.45
CA LEU A 165 -11.18 -16.76 18.49
C LEU A 165 -11.36 -16.87 18.42
N ALA A 166 -10.98 -16.42 18.50
CA ALA A 166 -11.57 -16.68 18.33
C ALA A 166 -11.82 -16.67 18.39
N GLN A 167 -11.82 -16.71 18.87
CA GLN A 167 -12.44 -16.94 18.82
C GLN A 167 -12.81 -16.76 18.63
N GLU A 168 -12.45 -16.51 18.87
CA GLU A 168 -13.11 -16.63 18.64
C GLU A 168 -13.41 -16.57 18.61
#